data_cb0e2f3da18eb53faa47b7151bce4487
#
_entry.id   cb0e2f3da18eb53faa47b7151bce4487
#
_cell.length_a   1.000
_cell.length_b   1.000
_cell.length_c   1.000
_cell.angle_alpha   90.00
_cell.angle_beta   90.00
_cell.angle_gamma   90.00
#
_symmetry.space_group_name_H-M   'P 1'
#
loop_
_entity.id
_entity.type
_entity.pdbx_description
1 polymer ?
#
loop_
_entity_poly.entity_id
_entity_poly.type
_entity_poly.pdbx_seq_one_letter_code
_entity_poly.pdbx_strand_id
1 'polypeptide(L)'
;VTSSYPSLTRALAEALVDVLWFMDGTEDDRMDQDDAVKVTEGVAHVVSTLPDDQRQELIGLVGEMAAAETDPARREFLEDFPEDFGLIDAE
;
A
#
# COMPACT_ATOMS: atom_id res chain seq x y z
N VAL A 1 -13.03 4.37 24.12
CA VAL A 1 -13.32 4.66 22.70
C VAL A 1 -13.27 3.39 21.90
N THR A 2 -14.33 3.13 21.20
CA THR A 2 -14.41 1.94 20.35
C THR A 2 -13.85 2.27 18.97
N SER A 3 -12.83 1.52 18.57
CA SER A 3 -12.27 1.67 17.24
C SER A 3 -13.14 0.93 16.23
N SER A 4 -13.34 1.53 15.06
CA SER A 4 -14.02 0.86 13.96
C SER A 4 -13.08 -0.09 13.21
N TYR A 5 -11.80 -0.07 13.51
CA TYR A 5 -10.82 -0.93 12.86
C TYR A 5 -10.57 -2.19 13.69
N PRO A 6 -10.38 -3.34 13.02
CA PRO A 6 -10.07 -4.58 13.74
C PRO A 6 -8.74 -4.53 14.49
N SER A 7 -7.80 -3.69 14.03
CA SER A 7 -6.49 -3.61 14.67
C SER A 7 -5.78 -2.32 14.29
N LEU A 8 -4.77 -1.96 15.08
CA LEU A 8 -3.89 -0.83 14.75
C LEU A 8 -3.15 -1.10 13.43
N THR A 9 -2.73 -2.34 13.21
CA THR A 9 -2.05 -2.73 11.98
C THR A 9 -2.93 -2.44 10.76
N ARG A 10 -4.21 -2.78 10.83
CA ARG A 10 -5.15 -2.52 9.74
C ARG A 10 -5.31 -1.02 9.50
N ALA A 11 -5.42 -0.24 10.58
CA ALA A 11 -5.57 1.20 10.46
C ALA A 11 -4.34 1.84 9.80
N LEU A 12 -3.15 1.41 10.21
CA LEU A 12 -1.91 1.93 9.61
C LEU A 12 -1.77 1.51 8.16
N ALA A 13 -2.18 0.29 7.82
CA ALA A 13 -2.14 -0.17 6.43
C ALA A 13 -3.05 0.66 5.55
N GLU A 14 -4.26 0.98 6.02
CA GLU A 14 -5.18 1.82 5.26
C GLU A 14 -4.65 3.24 5.10
N ALA A 15 -4.06 3.79 6.15
CA ALA A 15 -3.47 5.12 6.07
C ALA A 15 -2.33 5.17 5.05
N LEU A 16 -1.47 4.15 5.06
CA LEU A 16 -0.38 4.07 4.11
C LEU A 16 -0.89 3.98 2.66
N VAL A 17 -1.87 3.12 2.44
CA VAL A 17 -2.47 2.96 1.11
C VAL A 17 -3.09 4.27 0.64
N ASP A 18 -3.79 4.99 1.52
CA ASP A 18 -4.41 6.26 1.16
C ASP A 18 -3.37 7.27 0.68
N VAL A 19 -2.24 7.37 1.38
CA VAL A 19 -1.17 8.30 0.99
C VAL A 19 -0.57 7.89 -0.35
N LEU A 20 -0.27 6.61 -0.52
CA LEU A 20 0.34 6.13 -1.76
C LEU A 20 -0.63 6.26 -2.95
N TRP A 21 -1.91 6.01 -2.72
CA TRP A 21 -2.92 6.19 -3.76
C TRP A 21 -3.03 7.65 -4.17
N PHE A 22 -2.99 8.56 -3.21
CA PHE A 22 -3.01 9.99 -3.48
C PHE A 22 -1.82 10.38 -4.37
N MET A 23 -0.62 9.87 -4.03
CA MET A 23 0.58 10.16 -4.80
C MET A 23 0.48 9.61 -6.22
N ASP A 24 -0.05 8.40 -6.38
CA ASP A 24 -0.17 7.75 -7.67
C ASP A 24 -1.09 8.55 -8.60
N GLY A 25 -2.12 9.19 -8.05
CA GLY A 25 -3.06 9.99 -8.82
C GLY A 25 -2.70 11.46 -8.95
N THR A 26 -1.60 11.90 -8.33
CA THR A 26 -1.21 13.32 -8.37
C THR A 26 -0.47 13.64 -9.66
N GLU A 27 -0.84 14.76 -10.28
CA GLU A 27 -0.23 15.19 -11.52
C GLU A 27 1.20 15.69 -11.30
N ASP A 28 2.03 15.57 -12.33
CA ASP A 28 3.46 15.90 -12.26
C ASP A 28 3.72 17.35 -11.88
N ASP A 29 2.82 18.26 -12.23
CA ASP A 29 2.98 19.68 -11.91
C ASP A 29 2.73 19.97 -10.44
N ARG A 30 2.17 19.04 -9.69
CA ARG A 30 1.89 19.19 -8.26
C ARG A 30 2.89 18.46 -7.37
N MET A 31 3.59 17.49 -7.92
CA MET A 31 4.57 16.72 -7.17
C MET A 31 5.71 16.35 -8.12
N ASP A 32 6.93 16.61 -7.67
CA ASP A 32 8.12 16.24 -8.42
C ASP A 32 8.17 14.70 -8.52
N GLN A 33 8.33 14.19 -9.75
CA GLN A 33 8.37 12.75 -9.98
C GLN A 33 9.52 12.06 -9.25
N ASP A 34 10.67 12.73 -9.17
CA ASP A 34 11.81 12.17 -8.46
C ASP A 34 11.50 12.02 -6.97
N ASP A 35 10.78 13.00 -6.40
CA ASP A 35 10.38 12.93 -4.99
C ASP A 35 9.37 11.82 -4.78
N ALA A 36 8.41 11.66 -5.69
CA ALA A 36 7.42 10.58 -5.60
C ALA A 36 8.10 9.22 -5.67
N VAL A 37 9.07 9.07 -6.56
CA VAL A 37 9.84 7.81 -6.69
C VAL A 37 10.60 7.52 -5.39
N LYS A 38 11.21 8.54 -4.80
CA LYS A 38 11.95 8.36 -3.53
C LYS A 38 11.04 7.89 -2.42
N VAL A 39 9.84 8.44 -2.31
CA VAL A 39 8.88 8.03 -1.28
C VAL A 39 8.46 6.57 -1.52
N THR A 40 8.13 6.23 -2.76
CA THR A 40 7.73 4.88 -3.13
C THR A 40 8.85 3.87 -2.84
N GLU A 41 10.08 4.21 -3.21
CA GLU A 41 11.24 3.35 -2.93
C GLU A 41 11.47 3.19 -1.43
N GLY A 42 11.30 4.27 -0.67
CA GLY A 42 11.44 4.22 0.79
C GLY A 42 10.43 3.30 1.43
N VAL A 43 9.17 3.39 1.01
CA VAL A 43 8.12 2.50 1.51
C VAL A 43 8.42 1.05 1.11
N ALA A 44 8.78 0.82 -0.15
CA ALA A 44 9.10 -0.53 -0.62
C ALA A 44 10.28 -1.12 0.16
N HIS A 45 11.29 -0.30 0.46
CA HIS A 45 12.43 -0.76 1.25
C HIS A 45 11.98 -1.26 2.63
N VAL A 46 11.17 -0.45 3.32
CA VAL A 46 10.70 -0.83 4.66
C VAL A 46 9.87 -2.11 4.62
N VAL A 47 8.87 -2.15 3.74
CA VAL A 47 7.94 -3.31 3.74
C VAL A 47 8.63 -4.58 3.23
N SER A 48 9.59 -4.46 2.31
CA SER A 48 10.28 -5.64 1.79
C SER A 48 11.27 -6.23 2.80
N THR A 49 11.66 -5.48 3.83
CA THR A 49 12.56 -5.99 4.88
C THR A 49 11.81 -6.63 6.04
N LEU A 50 10.48 -6.62 6.02
CA LEU A 50 9.71 -7.28 7.07
C LEU A 50 9.96 -8.79 7.06
N PRO A 51 9.93 -9.46 8.24
CA PRO A 51 9.95 -10.92 8.28
C PRO A 51 8.80 -11.52 7.48
N ASP A 52 8.98 -12.76 7.03
CA ASP A 52 7.99 -13.42 6.16
C ASP A 52 6.58 -13.41 6.72
N ASP A 53 6.42 -13.66 8.02
CA ASP A 53 5.09 -13.69 8.64
C ASP A 53 4.43 -12.31 8.60
N GLN A 54 5.20 -11.25 8.77
CA GLN A 54 4.67 -9.90 8.73
C GLN A 54 4.38 -9.45 7.29
N ARG A 55 5.21 -9.87 6.34
CA ARG A 55 4.92 -9.60 4.92
C ARG A 55 3.62 -10.28 4.51
N GLN A 56 3.42 -11.52 4.94
CA GLN A 56 2.18 -12.24 4.65
C GLN A 56 0.98 -11.57 5.32
N GLU A 57 1.16 -11.04 6.51
CA GLU A 57 0.10 -10.29 7.19
C GLU A 57 -0.31 -9.06 6.38
N LEU A 58 0.66 -8.29 5.90
CA LEU A 58 0.37 -7.10 5.11
C LEU A 58 -0.27 -7.46 3.77
N ILE A 59 0.20 -8.52 3.12
CA ILE A 59 -0.42 -9.01 1.88
C ILE A 59 -1.89 -9.35 2.14
N GLY A 60 -2.18 -10.02 3.23
CA GLY A 60 -3.56 -10.37 3.59
C GLY A 60 -4.42 -9.15 3.82
N LEU A 61 -3.90 -8.14 4.53
CA LEU A 61 -4.63 -6.90 4.80
C LEU A 61 -4.94 -6.15 3.51
N VAL A 62 -3.96 -6.01 2.64
CA VAL A 62 -4.14 -5.31 1.36
C VAL A 62 -5.13 -6.10 0.48
N GLY A 63 -5.07 -7.43 0.52
CA GLY A 63 -6.01 -8.27 -0.21
C GLY A 63 -7.45 -8.09 0.27
N GLU A 64 -7.65 -7.97 1.58
CA GLU A 64 -8.97 -7.69 2.14
C GLU A 64 -9.48 -6.31 1.69
N MET A 65 -8.58 -5.32 1.67
CA MET A 65 -8.94 -3.99 1.22
C MET A 65 -9.32 -4.00 -0.26
N ALA A 66 -8.59 -4.76 -1.09
CA ALA A 66 -8.90 -4.89 -2.50
C ALA A 66 -10.28 -5.54 -2.70
N ALA A 67 -10.58 -6.57 -1.93
CA ALA A 67 -11.86 -7.27 -2.03
C ALA A 67 -13.03 -6.37 -1.66
N ALA A 68 -12.81 -5.42 -0.75
CA ALA A 68 -13.87 -4.50 -0.31
C ALA A 68 -13.94 -3.22 -1.16
N GLU A 69 -12.96 -2.98 -2.03
CA GLU A 69 -12.89 -1.74 -2.79
C GLU A 69 -13.86 -1.75 -3.96
N THR A 70 -14.65 -0.69 -4.08
CA THR A 70 -15.64 -0.57 -5.16
C THR A 70 -15.13 0.24 -6.36
N ASP A 71 -14.10 1.07 -6.18
CA ASP A 71 -13.49 1.81 -7.29
C ASP A 71 -12.56 0.88 -8.06
N PRO A 72 -12.82 0.60 -9.35
CA PRO A 72 -11.98 -0.34 -10.10
C PRO A 72 -10.52 0.04 -10.17
N ALA A 73 -10.21 1.33 -10.31
CA ALA A 73 -8.82 1.78 -10.41
C ALA A 73 -8.08 1.59 -9.09
N ARG A 74 -8.73 1.91 -7.97
CA ARG A 74 -8.13 1.72 -6.66
C ARG A 74 -8.00 0.24 -6.33
N ARG A 75 -8.97 -0.58 -6.75
CA ARG A 75 -8.87 -2.03 -6.55
C ARG A 75 -7.66 -2.60 -7.28
N GLU A 76 -7.43 -2.19 -8.52
CA GLU A 76 -6.27 -2.63 -9.28
C GLU A 76 -4.98 -2.23 -8.58
N PHE A 77 -4.90 -1.01 -8.09
CA PHE A 77 -3.75 -0.54 -7.31
C PHE A 77 -3.50 -1.44 -6.10
N LEU A 78 -4.55 -1.81 -5.38
CA LEU A 78 -4.44 -2.67 -4.21
C LEU A 78 -4.03 -4.09 -4.58
N GLU A 79 -4.56 -4.61 -5.69
CA GLU A 79 -4.23 -5.95 -6.15
C GLU A 79 -2.78 -6.06 -6.59
N ASP A 80 -2.24 -4.99 -7.16
CA ASP A 80 -0.86 -4.95 -7.61
C ASP A 80 0.13 -4.58 -6.51
N PHE A 81 -0.36 -4.07 -5.40
CA PHE A 81 0.46 -3.55 -4.30
C PHE A 81 1.53 -4.54 -3.82
N PRO A 82 1.22 -5.82 -3.56
CA PRO A 82 2.24 -6.74 -3.05
C PRO A 82 3.44 -6.88 -3.98
N GLU A 83 3.19 -6.90 -5.28
CA GLU A 83 4.25 -7.01 -6.28
C GLU A 83 4.99 -5.68 -6.44
N ASP A 84 4.23 -4.58 -6.54
CA ASP A 84 4.79 -3.26 -6.79
C ASP A 84 5.68 -2.77 -5.65
N PHE A 85 5.38 -3.16 -4.41
CA PHE A 85 6.13 -2.73 -3.24
C PHE A 85 7.05 -3.81 -2.68
N GLY A 86 7.27 -4.88 -3.42
CA GLY A 86 8.29 -5.87 -3.06
C GLY A 86 7.89 -6.82 -1.94
N LEU A 87 6.60 -6.97 -1.67
CA LEU A 87 6.14 -7.95 -0.69
C LEU A 87 6.22 -9.38 -1.20
N ILE A 88 6.08 -9.54 -2.52
CA ILE A 88 6.28 -10.82 -3.20
C ILE A 88 7.19 -10.60 -4.39
N ASP A 89 7.86 -11.67 -4.80
CA ASP A 89 8.73 -11.60 -5.98
C ASP A 89 7.90 -11.56 -7.26
N ALA A 90 8.28 -10.65 -8.16
CA ALA A 90 7.60 -10.51 -9.44
C ALA A 90 8.27 -11.42 -10.48
N GLU A 91 7.87 -12.64 -10.52
CA GLU A 91 8.44 -13.60 -11.47
C GLU A 91 7.48 -13.97 -12.55
#